data_c0a767d25639288c481e96cd468b2644
#
_entry.id   c0a767d25639288c481e96cd468b2644
#
_cell.length_a   1.000
_cell.length_b   1.000
_cell.length_c   1.000
_cell.angle_alpha   90.00
_cell.angle_beta   90.00
_cell.angle_gamma   90.00
#
_symmetry.space_group_name_H-M   'P 1'
#
loop_
_entity.id
_entity.type
_entity.pdbx_description
1 polymer ?
#
loop_
_entity_poly.entity_id
_entity_poly.type
_entity_poly.pdbx_seq_one_letter_code
_entity_poly.pdbx_strand_id
1 'polypeptide(L)'
;GNLTSTKVYGSLAYHQMIGYASLLSAGFNVGWANKRIDPTRLKFPDQFNQATGFFDAGIPTSVVFNSTSISYMDIQAGLNYAYFPNDKVYVNGGFSVHHLNKPRETFFTSSGFDNRLAPRYIGFLNASLKINDQVIVNPMAYYTNQSKASEWVAGASLNYNLSGDGETQVIGGLFYRGGES
;
A
#
# COMPACT_ATOMS: atom_id res chain seq x y z
N GLY A 1 20.81 7.25 -1.20
CA GLY A 1 20.61 5.79 -1.17
C GLY A 1 21.06 5.15 -2.47
N ASN A 2 21.34 3.85 -2.43
CA ASN A 2 21.85 3.10 -3.60
C ASN A 2 20.73 2.71 -4.59
N LEU A 3 19.48 2.84 -4.17
CA LEU A 3 18.28 2.60 -4.97
C LEU A 3 17.42 3.86 -4.96
N THR A 4 17.08 4.37 -6.14
CA THR A 4 16.16 5.48 -6.33
C THR A 4 14.91 4.96 -7.03
N SER A 5 13.73 5.31 -6.53
CA SER A 5 12.45 4.97 -7.15
C SER A 5 11.65 6.23 -7.38
N THR A 6 11.28 6.48 -8.62
CA THR A 6 10.39 7.58 -9.01
C THR A 6 9.11 6.98 -9.56
N LYS A 7 7.95 7.45 -9.07
CA LYS A 7 6.64 6.99 -9.51
C LYS A 7 5.75 8.20 -9.80
N VAL A 8 5.04 8.14 -10.92
CA VAL A 8 4.05 9.15 -11.32
C VAL A 8 2.75 8.43 -11.65
N TYR A 9 1.64 8.88 -11.10
CA TYR A 9 0.33 8.28 -11.29
C TYR A 9 -0.68 9.29 -11.80
N GLY A 10 -1.50 8.88 -12.74
CA GLY A 10 -2.74 9.53 -13.13
C GLY A 10 -3.93 8.72 -12.63
N SER A 11 -4.88 9.37 -11.97
CA SER A 11 -6.04 8.73 -11.36
C SER A 11 -7.33 9.28 -11.94
N LEU A 12 -8.28 8.40 -12.19
CA LEU A 12 -9.65 8.75 -12.56
C LEU A 12 -10.61 8.04 -11.61
N ALA A 13 -11.60 8.75 -11.11
CA ALA A 13 -12.63 8.18 -10.27
C ALA A 13 -14.03 8.66 -10.72
N TYR A 14 -14.99 7.77 -10.62
CA TYR A 14 -16.39 8.03 -10.85
C TYR A 14 -17.19 7.68 -9.60
N HIS A 15 -18.13 8.55 -9.25
CA HIS A 15 -18.98 8.43 -8.08
C HIS A 15 -20.44 8.51 -8.50
N GLN A 16 -21.24 7.56 -8.06
CA GLN A 16 -22.67 7.48 -8.35
C GLN A 16 -23.47 7.29 -7.08
N MET A 17 -24.39 8.20 -6.82
CA MET A 17 -25.39 8.00 -5.77
C MET A 17 -26.35 6.87 -6.16
N ILE A 18 -26.54 5.92 -5.24
CA ILE A 18 -27.51 4.83 -5.37
C ILE A 18 -28.61 5.04 -4.32
N GLY A 19 -29.70 5.65 -4.74
CA GLY A 19 -30.72 6.10 -3.80
C GLY A 19 -30.28 7.31 -2.98
N TYR A 20 -30.87 7.48 -1.80
CA TYR A 20 -30.67 8.67 -0.96
C TYR A 20 -29.53 8.54 0.07
N ALA A 21 -29.08 7.33 0.33
CA ALA A 21 -28.19 7.05 1.45
C ALA A 21 -26.97 6.21 1.08
N SER A 22 -26.69 6.05 -0.21
CA SER A 22 -25.59 5.19 -0.67
C SER A 22 -24.83 5.82 -1.81
N LEU A 23 -23.52 5.66 -1.78
CA LEU A 23 -22.59 6.09 -2.82
C LEU A 23 -21.73 4.92 -3.28
N LEU A 24 -21.79 4.60 -4.56
CA LEU A 24 -20.84 3.68 -5.20
C LEU A 24 -19.77 4.49 -5.91
N SER A 25 -18.52 4.10 -5.71
CA SER A 25 -17.38 4.74 -6.34
C SER A 25 -16.54 3.70 -7.04
N ALA A 26 -16.10 4.01 -8.25
CA ALA A 26 -15.13 3.21 -9.00
C ALA A 26 -13.91 4.08 -9.33
N GLY A 27 -12.72 3.53 -9.13
CA GLY A 27 -11.47 4.23 -9.40
C GLY A 27 -10.53 3.41 -10.26
N PHE A 28 -9.81 4.10 -11.12
CA PHE A 28 -8.79 3.52 -11.99
C PHE A 28 -7.53 4.38 -11.94
N ASN A 29 -6.38 3.73 -11.86
CA ASN A 29 -5.08 4.35 -11.73
C ASN A 29 -4.12 3.78 -12.76
N VAL A 30 -3.41 4.64 -13.47
CA VAL A 30 -2.29 4.26 -14.33
C VAL A 30 -1.06 5.01 -13.86
N GLY A 31 -0.02 4.25 -13.57
CA GLY A 31 1.26 4.78 -13.11
C GLY A 31 2.40 4.41 -14.04
N TRP A 32 3.42 5.24 -14.02
CA TRP A 32 4.73 4.95 -14.54
C TRP A 32 5.74 4.96 -13.39
N ALA A 33 6.50 3.88 -13.29
CA ALA A 33 7.53 3.71 -12.28
C ALA A 33 8.89 3.58 -12.96
N ASN A 34 9.88 4.30 -12.44
CA ASN A 34 11.28 4.13 -12.79
C ASN A 34 12.07 3.81 -11.53
N LYS A 35 12.84 2.74 -11.57
CA LYS A 35 13.78 2.38 -10.51
C LYS A 35 15.18 2.38 -11.06
N ARG A 36 16.09 3.02 -10.35
CA ARG A 36 17.51 3.10 -10.70
C ARG A 36 18.35 2.62 -9.52
N ILE A 37 19.32 1.77 -9.82
CA ILE A 37 20.31 1.28 -8.86
C ILE A 37 21.69 1.83 -9.26
N ASP A 38 22.48 2.19 -8.25
CA ASP A 38 23.88 2.57 -8.42
C ASP A 38 24.78 1.42 -7.95
N PRO A 39 25.27 0.56 -8.85
CA PRO A 39 26.09 -0.61 -8.49
C PRO A 39 27.43 -0.23 -7.83
N THR A 40 27.96 0.97 -8.14
CA THR A 40 29.28 1.40 -7.63
C THR A 40 29.27 1.63 -6.12
N ARG A 41 28.09 1.81 -5.54
CA ARG A 41 27.88 2.02 -4.10
C ARG A 41 27.43 0.75 -3.37
N LEU A 42 27.30 -0.35 -4.08
CA LEU A 42 26.95 -1.64 -3.50
C LEU A 42 28.21 -2.39 -3.09
N LYS A 43 28.10 -3.20 -2.07
CA LYS A 43 29.14 -4.13 -1.62
C LYS A 43 28.60 -5.55 -1.76
N PHE A 44 29.35 -6.40 -2.40
CA PHE A 44 28.96 -7.78 -2.66
C PHE A 44 29.79 -8.74 -1.82
N PRO A 45 29.25 -9.89 -1.39
CA PRO A 45 29.97 -10.85 -0.55
C PRO A 45 31.29 -11.32 -1.15
N ASP A 46 31.39 -11.43 -2.49
CA ASP A 46 32.61 -11.82 -3.22
C ASP A 46 33.69 -10.73 -3.26
N GLN A 47 33.39 -9.51 -2.83
CA GLN A 47 34.31 -8.41 -2.66
C GLN A 47 34.88 -8.31 -1.22
N PHE A 48 34.55 -9.25 -0.34
CA PHE A 48 35.13 -9.28 0.98
C PHE A 48 36.55 -9.85 0.99
N ASN A 49 37.52 -9.03 1.37
CA ASN A 49 38.91 -9.43 1.48
C ASN A 49 39.16 -10.04 2.85
N GLN A 50 39.34 -11.35 2.92
CA GLN A 50 39.55 -12.07 4.16
C GLN A 50 40.90 -11.72 4.86
N ALA A 51 41.91 -11.27 4.09
CA ALA A 51 43.20 -10.91 4.67
C ALA A 51 43.17 -9.56 5.41
N THR A 52 42.34 -8.63 4.96
CA THR A 52 42.20 -7.29 5.57
C THR A 52 40.97 -7.18 6.48
N GLY A 53 40.01 -8.11 6.35
CA GLY A 53 38.76 -8.06 7.09
C GLY A 53 37.76 -6.98 6.60
N PHE A 54 37.99 -6.39 5.42
CA PHE A 54 37.18 -5.31 4.86
C PHE A 54 36.71 -5.64 3.43
N PHE A 55 35.64 -4.95 3.02
CA PHE A 55 35.19 -4.95 1.62
C PHE A 55 36.12 -4.10 0.77
N ASP A 56 36.62 -4.68 -0.33
CA ASP A 56 37.51 -4.03 -1.29
C ASP A 56 36.83 -3.89 -2.64
N ALA A 57 36.51 -2.65 -3.03
CA ALA A 57 35.87 -2.34 -4.32
C ALA A 57 36.78 -2.64 -5.54
N GLY A 58 38.07 -2.85 -5.33
CA GLY A 58 39.02 -3.27 -6.38
C GLY A 58 38.87 -4.76 -6.73
N ILE A 59 38.20 -5.56 -5.90
CA ILE A 59 37.95 -6.97 -6.21
C ILE A 59 36.73 -7.03 -7.15
N PRO A 60 36.87 -7.64 -8.36
CA PRO A 60 35.75 -7.79 -9.30
C PRO A 60 34.64 -8.64 -8.69
N THR A 61 33.38 -8.20 -8.81
CA THR A 61 32.21 -8.99 -8.43
C THR A 61 31.72 -9.84 -9.60
N SER A 62 31.23 -11.03 -9.29
CA SER A 62 30.54 -11.90 -10.25
C SER A 62 29.09 -11.45 -10.54
N VAL A 63 28.58 -10.49 -9.78
CA VAL A 63 27.21 -9.98 -9.95
C VAL A 63 27.13 -9.03 -11.15
N VAL A 64 26.45 -9.48 -12.20
CA VAL A 64 26.25 -8.70 -13.42
C VAL A 64 24.84 -8.12 -13.45
N PHE A 65 24.75 -6.79 -13.50
CA PHE A 65 23.50 -6.09 -13.76
C PHE A 65 23.29 -5.93 -15.26
N ASN A 66 22.19 -6.45 -15.77
CA ASN A 66 21.84 -6.26 -17.18
C ASN A 66 21.35 -4.85 -17.46
N SER A 67 20.78 -4.19 -16.45
CA SER A 67 20.38 -2.81 -16.51
C SER A 67 20.48 -2.18 -15.12
N THR A 68 20.95 -0.95 -15.06
CA THR A 68 20.96 -0.13 -13.84
C THR A 68 19.70 0.72 -13.66
N SER A 69 18.80 0.69 -14.66
CA SER A 69 17.53 1.40 -14.64
C SER A 69 16.45 0.54 -15.29
N ILE A 70 15.32 0.42 -14.61
CA ILE A 70 14.13 -0.25 -15.12
C ILE A 70 12.95 0.69 -15.05
N SER A 71 12.07 0.58 -16.05
CA SER A 71 10.80 1.32 -16.09
C SER A 71 9.66 0.37 -16.42
N TYR A 72 8.54 0.58 -15.78
CA TYR A 72 7.33 -0.19 -16.04
C TYR A 72 6.07 0.64 -15.81
N MET A 73 4.98 0.22 -16.45
CA MET A 73 3.65 0.74 -16.17
C MET A 73 2.99 -0.09 -15.08
N ASP A 74 2.22 0.56 -14.23
CA ASP A 74 1.45 -0.04 -13.16
C ASP A 74 -0.02 0.35 -13.31
N ILE A 75 -0.90 -0.63 -13.27
CA ILE A 75 -2.34 -0.45 -13.42
C ILE A 75 -3.03 -0.92 -12.16
N GLN A 76 -3.95 -0.08 -11.65
CA GLN A 76 -4.69 -0.34 -10.43
C GLN A 76 -6.16 0.00 -10.67
N ALA A 77 -7.06 -0.75 -10.02
CA ALA A 77 -8.48 -0.46 -10.02
C ALA A 77 -9.08 -0.76 -8.66
N GLY A 78 -10.18 -0.09 -8.33
CA GLY A 78 -10.86 -0.29 -7.07
C GLY A 78 -12.32 0.16 -7.11
N LEU A 79 -13.07 -0.40 -6.18
CA LEU A 79 -14.47 -0.07 -5.92
C LEU A 79 -14.61 0.28 -4.45
N ASN A 80 -15.48 1.24 -4.15
CA ASN A 80 -15.86 1.61 -2.80
C ASN A 80 -17.37 1.84 -2.74
N TYR A 81 -17.98 1.34 -1.68
CA TYR A 81 -19.38 1.57 -1.38
C TYR A 81 -19.49 2.24 -0.01
N ALA A 82 -20.21 3.34 0.06
CA ALA A 82 -20.50 4.05 1.28
C ALA A 82 -22.01 4.07 1.53
N TYR A 83 -22.39 3.86 2.78
CA TYR A 83 -23.79 3.89 3.27
C TYR A 83 -23.91 4.85 4.44
N PHE A 84 -24.83 5.81 4.33
CA PHE A 84 -25.03 6.88 5.31
C PHE A 84 -26.52 7.23 5.43
N PRO A 85 -27.33 6.34 6.06
CA PRO A 85 -28.79 6.47 6.12
C PRO A 85 -29.25 7.67 6.94
N ASN A 86 -28.40 8.18 7.82
CA ASN A 86 -28.67 9.31 8.70
C ASN A 86 -27.35 9.92 9.17
N ASP A 87 -27.43 10.99 9.97
CA ASP A 87 -26.29 11.71 10.56
C ASP A 87 -25.50 10.92 11.64
N LYS A 88 -26.02 9.78 12.07
CA LYS A 88 -25.40 8.94 13.12
C LYS A 88 -24.62 7.76 12.59
N VAL A 89 -24.89 7.33 11.37
CA VAL A 89 -24.31 6.11 10.81
C VAL A 89 -23.66 6.42 9.47
N TYR A 90 -22.37 6.21 9.42
CA TYR A 90 -21.60 6.17 8.19
C TYR A 90 -20.82 4.86 8.14
N VAL A 91 -20.98 4.09 7.09
CA VAL A 91 -20.23 2.85 6.85
C VAL A 91 -19.68 2.88 5.44
N ASN A 92 -18.41 2.59 5.27
CA ASN A 92 -17.85 2.41 3.94
C ASN A 92 -16.92 1.22 3.89
N GLY A 93 -16.96 0.52 2.76
CA GLY A 93 -16.07 -0.60 2.47
C GLY A 93 -15.67 -0.60 1.02
N GLY A 94 -14.48 -1.07 0.77
CA GLY A 94 -13.94 -1.08 -0.57
C GLY A 94 -12.98 -2.23 -0.81
N PHE A 95 -12.75 -2.45 -2.09
CA PHE A 95 -11.80 -3.44 -2.58
C PHE A 95 -11.00 -2.85 -3.73
N SER A 96 -9.69 -3.10 -3.74
CA SER A 96 -8.82 -2.67 -4.82
C SER A 96 -7.80 -3.74 -5.19
N VAL A 97 -7.37 -3.69 -6.44
CA VAL A 97 -6.31 -4.55 -6.98
C VAL A 97 -5.24 -3.66 -7.58
N HIS A 98 -4.01 -3.82 -7.10
CA HIS A 98 -2.83 -3.17 -7.64
C HIS A 98 -2.04 -4.17 -8.50
N HIS A 99 -1.20 -3.65 -9.38
CA HIS A 99 -0.36 -4.46 -10.28
C HIS A 99 -1.17 -5.42 -11.17
N LEU A 100 -2.33 -4.95 -11.67
CA LEU A 100 -3.22 -5.74 -12.54
C LEU A 100 -2.50 -6.28 -13.78
N ASN A 101 -1.60 -5.50 -14.35
CA ASN A 101 -0.80 -5.85 -15.52
C ASN A 101 0.43 -6.69 -15.21
N LYS A 102 0.66 -7.06 -13.92
CA LYS A 102 1.81 -7.86 -13.46
C LYS A 102 3.13 -7.39 -14.08
N PRO A 103 3.54 -6.13 -13.88
CA PRO A 103 4.72 -5.59 -14.55
C PRO A 103 5.98 -6.33 -14.13
N ARG A 104 6.96 -6.38 -15.03
CA ARG A 104 8.28 -6.94 -14.70
C ARG A 104 9.09 -5.89 -13.93
N GLU A 105 9.58 -6.29 -12.76
CA GLU A 105 10.42 -5.47 -11.91
C GLU A 105 11.71 -6.22 -11.57
N THR A 106 12.69 -6.19 -12.46
CA THR A 106 13.98 -6.84 -12.24
C THR A 106 15.13 -6.11 -12.93
N PHE A 107 16.28 -6.05 -12.25
CA PHE A 107 17.53 -5.59 -12.80
C PHE A 107 18.35 -6.72 -13.42
N PHE A 108 17.89 -7.96 -13.33
CA PHE A 108 18.58 -9.16 -13.76
C PHE A 108 17.78 -9.91 -14.83
N THR A 109 18.47 -10.47 -15.81
CA THR A 109 17.88 -11.41 -16.78
C THR A 109 18.22 -12.83 -16.36
N SER A 110 17.64 -13.32 -15.27
CA SER A 110 17.77 -14.74 -14.93
C SER A 110 16.63 -15.53 -15.59
N SER A 111 16.99 -16.46 -16.45
CA SER A 111 16.09 -17.47 -16.97
C SER A 111 15.71 -18.42 -15.84
N GLY A 112 14.43 -18.46 -15.49
CA GLY A 112 13.90 -19.45 -14.54
C GLY A 112 13.09 -18.88 -13.37
N PHE A 113 13.10 -17.58 -13.13
CA PHE A 113 12.26 -16.96 -12.09
C PHE A 113 11.23 -16.00 -12.74
N ASP A 114 9.97 -16.09 -12.30
CA ASP A 114 8.96 -15.11 -12.69
C ASP A 114 9.18 -13.81 -11.87
N ASN A 115 9.90 -12.88 -12.49
CA ASN A 115 10.22 -11.57 -11.90
C ASN A 115 9.09 -10.55 -12.07
N ARG A 116 7.84 -11.02 -12.18
CA ARG A 116 6.66 -10.17 -12.27
C ARG A 116 6.17 -9.81 -10.90
N LEU A 117 5.77 -8.54 -10.74
CA LEU A 117 5.07 -8.11 -9.54
C LEU A 117 3.71 -8.84 -9.45
N ALA A 118 3.53 -9.59 -8.37
CA ALA A 118 2.26 -10.23 -8.10
C ALA A 118 1.18 -9.17 -7.83
N PRO A 119 -0.07 -9.39 -8.27
CA PRO A 119 -1.19 -8.54 -7.90
C PRO A 119 -1.31 -8.42 -6.39
N ARG A 120 -1.60 -7.21 -5.92
CA ARG A 120 -1.90 -6.94 -4.52
C ARG A 120 -3.37 -6.65 -4.37
N TYR A 121 -4.04 -7.45 -3.58
CA TYR A 121 -5.45 -7.32 -3.23
C TYR A 121 -5.57 -6.57 -1.91
N ILE A 122 -6.46 -5.60 -1.86
CA ILE A 122 -6.71 -4.80 -0.66
C ILE A 122 -8.21 -4.73 -0.45
N GLY A 123 -8.65 -5.07 0.75
CA GLY A 123 -10.03 -4.89 1.21
C GLY A 123 -10.05 -4.08 2.50
N PHE A 124 -11.05 -3.22 2.66
CA PHE A 124 -11.23 -2.48 3.91
C PHE A 124 -12.72 -2.27 4.22
N LEU A 125 -12.98 -2.12 5.49
CA LEU A 125 -14.29 -1.75 6.02
C LEU A 125 -14.08 -0.75 7.15
N ASN A 126 -14.77 0.39 7.09
CA ASN A 126 -14.74 1.41 8.11
C ASN A 126 -16.17 1.79 8.47
N ALA A 127 -16.41 2.15 9.72
CA ALA A 127 -17.65 2.80 10.11
C ALA A 127 -17.37 3.97 11.04
N SER A 128 -18.31 4.91 11.07
CA SER A 128 -18.40 5.97 12.07
C SER A 128 -19.82 5.96 12.63
N LEU A 129 -19.90 5.64 13.92
CA LEU A 129 -21.15 5.43 14.62
C LEU A 129 -21.26 6.47 15.74
N LYS A 130 -22.13 7.46 15.53
CA LYS A 130 -22.45 8.48 16.52
C LYS A 130 -23.41 7.89 17.53
N ILE A 131 -22.92 7.53 18.71
CA ILE A 131 -23.75 6.95 19.79
C ILE A 131 -24.62 8.03 20.44
N ASN A 132 -24.00 9.20 20.69
CA ASN A 132 -24.64 10.40 21.18
C ASN A 132 -23.85 11.64 20.76
N ASP A 133 -24.18 12.84 21.22
CA ASP A 133 -23.51 14.08 20.81
C ASP A 133 -22.06 14.18 21.32
N GLN A 134 -21.70 13.36 22.30
CA GLN A 134 -20.36 13.35 22.86
C GLN A 134 -19.50 12.18 22.37
N VAL A 135 -20.08 11.08 21.89
CA VAL A 135 -19.36 9.84 21.65
C VAL A 135 -19.59 9.37 20.21
N ILE A 136 -18.46 9.20 19.48
CA ILE A 136 -18.41 8.56 18.17
C ILE A 136 -17.46 7.38 18.24
N VAL A 137 -17.89 6.22 17.79
CA VAL A 137 -17.08 5.00 17.69
C VAL A 137 -16.76 4.73 16.23
N ASN A 138 -15.47 4.51 15.92
CA ASN A 138 -15.00 4.28 14.57
C ASN A 138 -14.30 2.91 14.49
N PRO A 139 -15.05 1.81 14.28
CA PRO A 139 -14.45 0.52 13.98
C PRO A 139 -13.87 0.51 12.57
N MET A 140 -12.75 -0.20 12.40
CA MET A 140 -12.13 -0.42 11.09
C MET A 140 -11.53 -1.82 10.96
N ALA A 141 -11.56 -2.33 9.76
CA ALA A 141 -10.83 -3.52 9.36
C ALA A 141 -10.18 -3.31 8.00
N TYR A 142 -8.98 -3.84 7.86
CA TYR A 142 -8.19 -3.77 6.64
C TYR A 142 -7.54 -5.13 6.40
N TYR A 143 -7.55 -5.59 5.16
CA TYR A 143 -6.89 -6.79 4.73
C TYR A 143 -6.11 -6.55 3.45
N THR A 144 -4.90 -7.06 3.37
CA THR A 144 -4.11 -7.06 2.14
C THR A 144 -3.45 -8.40 1.93
N ASN A 145 -3.36 -8.80 0.66
CA ASN A 145 -2.64 -9.98 0.24
C ASN A 145 -1.84 -9.69 -1.02
N GLN A 146 -0.58 -10.13 -1.03
CA GLN A 146 0.27 -10.09 -2.21
C GLN A 146 1.14 -11.35 -2.25
N SER A 147 0.94 -12.19 -3.27
CA SER A 147 1.61 -13.49 -3.37
C SER A 147 1.35 -14.38 -2.14
N LYS A 148 2.38 -14.72 -1.38
CA LYS A 148 2.31 -15.54 -0.16
C LYS A 148 2.16 -14.71 1.11
N ALA A 149 2.33 -13.40 1.04
CA ALA A 149 2.23 -12.52 2.20
C ALA A 149 0.81 -11.99 2.35
N SER A 150 0.28 -12.05 3.55
CA SER A 150 -0.99 -11.46 3.92
C SER A 150 -0.87 -10.65 5.20
N GLU A 151 -1.65 -9.60 5.30
CA GLU A 151 -1.70 -8.75 6.47
C GLU A 151 -3.15 -8.33 6.72
N TRP A 152 -3.55 -8.31 7.97
CA TRP A 152 -4.82 -7.74 8.37
C TRP A 152 -4.66 -6.86 9.62
N VAL A 153 -5.45 -5.82 9.66
CA VAL A 153 -5.55 -4.91 10.81
C VAL A 153 -7.02 -4.76 11.14
N ALA A 154 -7.36 -4.88 12.41
CA ALA A 154 -8.71 -4.61 12.88
C ALA A 154 -8.65 -3.88 14.21
N GLY A 155 -9.60 -2.99 14.45
CA GLY A 155 -9.66 -2.23 15.68
C GLY A 155 -10.75 -1.19 15.67
N ALA A 156 -10.72 -0.34 16.66
CA ALA A 156 -11.64 0.79 16.77
C ALA A 156 -10.98 1.97 17.45
N SER A 157 -11.41 3.18 17.09
CA SER A 157 -11.16 4.39 17.85
C SER A 157 -12.46 4.98 18.38
N LEU A 158 -12.34 5.70 19.48
CA LEU A 158 -13.42 6.43 20.13
C LEU A 158 -13.05 7.91 20.13
N ASN A 159 -13.94 8.73 19.66
CA ASN A 159 -13.85 10.17 19.76
C ASN A 159 -14.82 10.61 20.87
N TYR A 160 -14.28 11.28 21.89
CA TYR A 160 -15.05 11.85 22.97
C TYR A 160 -15.01 13.38 22.87
N ASN A 161 -16.17 14.00 22.68
CA ASN A 161 -16.32 15.44 22.62
C ASN A 161 -16.46 16.00 24.03
N LEU A 162 -15.45 16.75 24.48
CA LEU A 162 -15.39 17.35 25.82
C LEU A 162 -16.28 18.60 25.96
N SER A 163 -16.39 19.39 24.90
CA SER A 163 -17.10 20.67 24.91
C SER A 163 -18.58 20.54 24.58
N GLY A 164 -19.00 19.42 23.98
CA GLY A 164 -20.36 19.19 23.53
C GLY A 164 -20.70 19.86 22.17
N ASP A 165 -19.92 20.82 21.75
CA ASP A 165 -20.07 21.55 20.47
C ASP A 165 -19.13 21.04 19.36
N GLY A 166 -18.17 20.14 19.70
CA GLY A 166 -17.22 19.56 18.79
C GLY A 166 -15.88 20.31 18.68
N GLU A 167 -15.71 21.43 19.38
CA GLU A 167 -14.47 22.20 19.30
C GLU A 167 -13.30 21.50 20.01
N THR A 168 -13.59 20.77 21.09
CA THR A 168 -12.56 20.06 21.85
C THR A 168 -12.88 18.57 21.93
N GLN A 169 -12.03 17.74 21.35
CA GLN A 169 -12.21 16.29 21.31
C GLN A 169 -10.95 15.56 21.79
N VAL A 170 -11.16 14.43 22.46
CA VAL A 170 -10.12 13.45 22.77
C VAL A 170 -10.38 12.20 21.94
N ILE A 171 -9.36 11.71 21.27
CA ILE A 171 -9.44 10.52 20.41
C ILE A 171 -8.47 9.47 20.96
N GLY A 172 -8.98 8.27 21.18
CA GLY A 172 -8.19 7.11 21.58
C GLY A 172 -8.62 5.87 20.80
N GLY A 173 -7.68 4.97 20.54
CA GLY A 173 -8.00 3.76 19.77
C GLY A 173 -7.05 2.61 20.06
N LEU A 174 -7.55 1.40 19.79
CA LEU A 174 -6.80 0.16 19.87
C LEU A 174 -6.93 -0.59 18.56
N PHE A 175 -5.80 -1.04 18.03
CA PHE A 175 -5.72 -1.79 16.78
C PHE A 175 -4.84 -3.01 16.98
N TYR A 176 -5.28 -4.11 16.42
CA TYR A 176 -4.52 -5.34 16.35
C TYR A 176 -4.11 -5.62 14.90
N ARG A 177 -2.85 -5.99 14.70
CA ARG A 177 -2.28 -6.33 13.42
C ARG A 177 -1.81 -7.77 13.44
N GLY A 178 -2.21 -8.56 12.45
CA GLY A 178 -1.77 -9.92 12.20
C GLY A 178 -1.46 -10.11 10.72
N GLY A 179 -0.78 -11.22 10.40
CA GLY A 179 -0.46 -11.55 9.03
C GLY A 179 0.55 -12.69 8.96
N GLU A 180 0.68 -13.23 7.76
CA GLU A 180 1.64 -14.29 7.43
C GLU A 180 2.54 -13.80 6.29
N SER A 181 3.83 -14.16 6.34
CA SER A 181 4.85 -13.81 5.34
C SER A 181 5.58 -15.06 4.83
#